data_651f35e96faa737d2aa5fbd4c11f8601
#
_entry.id   651f35e96faa737d2aa5fbd4c11f8601
#
_cell.length_a   1.000
_cell.length_b   1.000
_cell.length_c   1.000
_cell.angle_alpha   90.00
_cell.angle_beta   90.00
_cell.angle_gamma   90.00
#
_symmetry.space_group_name_H-M   'P 1'
#
loop_
_entity.id
_entity.type
_entity.pdbx_description
1 polymer ?
#
loop_
_entity_poly.entity_id
_entity_poly.type
_entity_poly.pdbx_seq_one_letter_code
_entity_poly.pdbx_strand_id
1 'polypeptide(L)'
;MPKTRAEMRRRRKKRQQIRSIAALACVAVLLIGCGILAGKIVQETRRAKTLDSVQNMYGGSTAYAEGENVPAQPEATPVPQVQADFADLYAQNPHLVAWLEAGGTISLPVVQYDNEFYLDHDFYGKSDAAGTVFLNAVNSLWPQDQHLLLHGHNMKDGSMFATLTRFREQDWLRQNPIVYLRTIYDEQPTAYVILSVFDASMDEGANGYFDLGRINFDTDEQFLAFAQELKDVSLFDVPVDVQADDHLLSLVTCSYFHDNGRLTVTCRKLRDGETVEDVTALMQQATKR
;
A
#
# COMPACT_ATOMS: atom_id res chain seq x y z
N MET A 1 5.42 49.73 -54.31
CA MET A 1 6.16 50.88 -53.73
C MET A 1 7.20 50.38 -52.73
N PRO A 2 8.50 50.77 -52.77
CA PRO A 2 9.50 50.34 -51.83
C PRO A 2 9.23 50.93 -50.45
N LYS A 3 9.34 50.12 -49.40
CA LYS A 3 9.13 50.50 -47.99
C LYS A 3 10.19 51.53 -47.58
N THR A 4 9.75 52.62 -46.89
CA THR A 4 10.66 53.70 -46.46
C THR A 4 11.63 53.21 -45.37
N ARG A 5 12.82 53.82 -45.32
CA ARG A 5 13.85 53.49 -44.30
C ARG A 5 13.30 53.60 -42.86
N ALA A 6 12.35 54.47 -42.60
CA ALA A 6 11.67 54.63 -41.32
C ALA A 6 10.77 53.42 -40.93
N GLU A 7 10.03 52.89 -41.92
CA GLU A 7 9.18 51.67 -41.71
C GLU A 7 10.03 50.43 -41.47
N MET A 8 11.19 50.31 -42.16
CA MET A 8 12.10 49.19 -41.90
C MET A 8 12.72 49.25 -40.49
N ARG A 9 13.07 50.46 -39.98
CA ARG A 9 13.57 50.65 -38.63
C ARG A 9 12.48 50.35 -37.56
N ARG A 10 11.23 50.75 -37.77
CA ARG A 10 10.11 50.41 -36.87
C ARG A 10 9.84 48.93 -36.83
N ARG A 11 9.90 48.22 -37.97
CA ARG A 11 9.72 46.76 -38.02
C ARG A 11 10.89 46.03 -37.33
N ARG A 12 12.13 46.51 -37.46
CA ARG A 12 13.30 45.91 -36.75
C ARG A 12 13.15 46.11 -35.23
N LYS A 13 12.80 47.27 -34.73
CA LYS A 13 12.54 47.53 -33.29
C LYS A 13 11.42 46.63 -32.77
N LYS A 14 10.30 46.53 -33.47
CA LYS A 14 9.17 45.67 -33.06
C LYS A 14 9.55 44.18 -33.01
N ARG A 15 10.32 43.70 -34.01
CA ARG A 15 10.85 42.32 -34.00
C ARG A 15 11.82 42.09 -32.85
N GLN A 16 12.64 43.05 -32.52
CA GLN A 16 13.60 42.95 -31.40
C GLN A 16 12.86 42.91 -30.04
N GLN A 17 11.84 43.75 -29.87
CA GLN A 17 10.98 43.72 -28.67
C GLN A 17 10.25 42.39 -28.54
N ILE A 18 9.66 41.84 -29.61
CA ILE A 18 8.98 40.53 -29.59
C ILE A 18 9.98 39.41 -29.20
N ARG A 19 11.22 39.46 -29.75
CA ARG A 19 12.25 38.47 -29.39
C ARG A 19 12.67 38.58 -27.94
N SER A 20 12.81 39.80 -27.38
CA SER A 20 13.12 39.98 -25.98
C SER A 20 12.02 39.52 -25.05
N ILE A 21 10.75 39.78 -25.39
CA ILE A 21 9.58 39.30 -24.63
C ILE A 21 9.51 37.77 -24.68
N ALA A 22 9.71 37.17 -25.86
CA ALA A 22 9.72 35.70 -25.98
C ALA A 22 10.88 35.07 -25.19
N ALA A 23 12.07 35.66 -25.20
CA ALA A 23 13.20 35.19 -24.39
C ALA A 23 12.92 35.28 -22.89
N LEU A 24 12.32 36.37 -22.41
CA LEU A 24 11.92 36.53 -21.01
C LEU A 24 10.84 35.51 -20.60
N ALA A 25 9.86 35.26 -21.49
CA ALA A 25 8.85 34.24 -21.23
C ALA A 25 9.45 32.82 -21.14
N CYS A 26 10.40 32.47 -22.03
CA CYS A 26 11.12 31.21 -21.95
C CYS A 26 11.91 31.06 -20.64
N VAL A 27 12.60 32.12 -20.19
CA VAL A 27 13.33 32.12 -18.92
C VAL A 27 12.36 31.93 -17.73
N ALA A 28 11.22 32.61 -17.75
CA ALA A 28 10.20 32.47 -16.70
C ALA A 28 9.67 31.03 -16.62
N VAL A 29 9.36 30.40 -17.77
CA VAL A 29 8.92 28.99 -17.83
C VAL A 29 10.00 28.05 -17.31
N LEU A 30 11.27 28.29 -17.65
CA LEU A 30 12.39 27.48 -17.13
C LEU A 30 12.54 27.61 -15.61
N LEU A 31 12.43 28.83 -15.08
CA LEU A 31 12.53 29.07 -13.63
C LEU A 31 11.36 28.40 -12.88
N ILE A 32 10.15 28.47 -13.40
CA ILE A 32 8.99 27.78 -12.83
C ILE A 32 9.21 26.26 -12.87
N GLY A 33 9.67 25.73 -14.01
CA GLY A 33 9.99 24.31 -14.15
C GLY A 33 11.06 23.83 -13.16
N CYS A 34 12.14 24.60 -13.01
CA CYS A 34 13.20 24.32 -12.02
C CYS A 34 12.67 24.39 -10.58
N GLY A 35 11.79 25.35 -10.27
CA GLY A 35 11.16 25.47 -8.94
C GLY A 35 10.27 24.27 -8.61
N ILE A 36 9.47 23.80 -9.57
CA ILE A 36 8.64 22.61 -9.42
C ILE A 36 9.51 21.36 -9.21
N LEU A 37 10.58 21.21 -10.00
CA LEU A 37 11.50 20.07 -9.89
C LEU A 37 12.22 20.06 -8.54
N ALA A 38 12.73 21.22 -8.10
CA ALA A 38 13.36 21.36 -6.79
C ALA A 38 12.38 21.04 -5.64
N GLY A 39 11.13 21.49 -5.75
CA GLY A 39 10.06 21.17 -4.78
C GLY A 39 9.82 19.65 -4.67
N LYS A 40 9.75 18.95 -5.81
CA LYS A 40 9.60 17.48 -5.83
C LYS A 40 10.79 16.77 -5.16
N ILE A 41 12.01 17.16 -5.50
CA ILE A 41 13.22 16.56 -4.89
C ILE A 41 13.23 16.77 -3.37
N VAL A 42 12.85 17.95 -2.88
CA VAL A 42 12.76 18.23 -1.45
C VAL A 42 11.69 17.35 -0.79
N GLN A 43 10.54 17.17 -1.42
CA GLN A 43 9.46 16.33 -0.90
C GLN A 43 9.87 14.85 -0.83
N GLU A 44 10.47 14.31 -1.90
CA GLU A 44 10.99 12.93 -1.93
C GLU A 44 12.07 12.71 -0.86
N THR A 45 12.97 13.68 -0.68
CA THR A 45 14.01 13.60 0.36
C THR A 45 13.42 13.63 1.77
N ARG A 46 12.36 14.42 2.00
CA ARG A 46 11.65 14.45 3.30
C ARG A 46 10.96 13.12 3.56
N ARG A 47 10.25 12.56 2.57
CA ARG A 47 9.59 11.26 2.68
C ARG A 47 10.58 10.16 3.03
N ALA A 48 11.68 10.06 2.29
CA ALA A 48 12.74 9.08 2.56
C ALA A 48 13.24 9.20 4.01
N LYS A 49 13.49 10.42 4.51
CA LYS A 49 13.91 10.65 5.89
C LYS A 49 12.84 10.28 6.92
N THR A 50 11.56 10.57 6.63
CA THR A 50 10.46 10.19 7.51
C THR A 50 10.35 8.68 7.63
N LEU A 51 10.34 7.96 6.50
CA LEU A 51 10.28 6.50 6.49
C LEU A 51 11.51 5.88 7.18
N ASP A 52 12.72 6.37 6.90
CA ASP A 52 13.95 5.92 7.55
C ASP A 52 13.91 6.12 9.08
N SER A 53 13.41 7.29 9.52
CA SER A 53 13.22 7.58 10.96
C SER A 53 12.25 6.61 11.62
N VAL A 54 11.11 6.34 10.97
CA VAL A 54 10.08 5.43 11.49
C VAL A 54 10.59 3.98 11.49
N GLN A 55 11.26 3.54 10.41
CA GLN A 55 11.86 2.21 10.31
C GLN A 55 12.97 1.99 11.35
N ASN A 56 13.79 3.02 11.62
CA ASN A 56 14.84 2.93 12.64
C ASN A 56 14.29 2.86 14.08
N MET A 57 13.08 3.37 14.33
CA MET A 57 12.39 3.23 15.62
C MET A 57 11.69 1.87 15.77
N TYR A 58 11.33 1.23 14.65
CA TYR A 58 10.82 -0.12 14.66
C TYR A 58 11.97 -1.10 14.90
N GLY A 59 12.13 -1.52 16.14
CA GLY A 59 13.20 -2.45 16.58
C GLY A 59 13.00 -3.90 16.13
N GLY A 60 12.08 -4.16 15.20
CA GLY A 60 11.72 -5.48 14.72
C GLY A 60 12.90 -6.20 14.07
N SER A 61 13.36 -7.26 14.71
CA SER A 61 14.33 -8.21 14.15
C SER A 61 13.66 -9.02 13.03
N THR A 62 14.30 -9.15 11.88
CA THR A 62 13.90 -10.06 10.80
C THR A 62 14.10 -11.54 11.13
N ALA A 63 14.44 -11.88 12.36
CA ALA A 63 14.57 -13.26 12.84
C ALA A 63 13.24 -13.70 13.45
N TYR A 64 12.40 -14.33 12.62
CA TYR A 64 11.17 -14.98 13.07
C TYR A 64 11.52 -16.25 13.79
N ALA A 65 11.35 -16.27 15.13
CA ALA A 65 11.49 -17.48 15.93
C ALA A 65 10.18 -18.27 15.91
N GLU A 66 10.27 -19.58 15.72
CA GLU A 66 9.14 -20.49 15.89
C GLU A 66 8.64 -20.40 17.35
N GLY A 67 7.40 -19.95 17.52
CA GLY A 67 6.79 -19.77 18.85
C GLY A 67 6.22 -21.10 19.37
N GLU A 68 6.67 -21.51 20.57
CA GLU A 68 6.05 -22.60 21.32
C GLU A 68 4.65 -22.21 21.83
N ASN A 69 3.70 -23.11 21.60
CA ASN A 69 2.29 -23.04 22.01
C ASN A 69 2.15 -23.05 23.53
N VAL A 70 1.56 -21.99 24.11
CA VAL A 70 1.06 -21.97 25.50
C VAL A 70 -0.46 -21.93 25.47
N PRO A 71 -1.17 -22.89 26.07
CA PRO A 71 -2.64 -22.91 26.06
C PRO A 71 -3.21 -21.81 26.97
N ALA A 72 -4.05 -20.94 26.41
CA ALA A 72 -4.72 -19.88 27.13
C ALA A 72 -6.00 -20.35 27.84
N GLN A 73 -6.17 -19.98 29.10
CA GLN A 73 -7.41 -20.11 29.87
C GLN A 73 -8.38 -18.95 29.52
N PRO A 74 -9.72 -19.19 29.49
CA PRO A 74 -10.67 -18.13 29.19
C PRO A 74 -10.92 -17.25 30.42
N GLU A 75 -10.25 -16.12 30.52
CA GLU A 75 -10.60 -15.01 31.40
C GLU A 75 -11.07 -13.82 30.58
N ALA A 76 -11.90 -12.95 31.20
CA ALA A 76 -12.46 -11.74 30.58
C ALA A 76 -11.38 -11.02 29.78
N THR A 77 -11.63 -10.84 28.48
CA THR A 77 -10.67 -10.37 27.50
C THR A 77 -10.09 -9.02 27.95
N PRO A 78 -8.86 -8.96 28.47
CA PRO A 78 -8.24 -7.69 28.83
C PRO A 78 -8.05 -6.85 27.57
N VAL A 79 -8.24 -5.54 27.68
CA VAL A 79 -7.90 -4.61 26.60
C VAL A 79 -6.42 -4.84 26.24
N PRO A 80 -6.07 -5.17 25.00
CA PRO A 80 -4.70 -5.48 24.65
C PRO A 80 -3.80 -4.27 24.92
N GLN A 81 -2.61 -4.53 25.44
CA GLN A 81 -1.62 -3.50 25.70
C GLN A 81 -0.68 -3.34 24.50
N VAL A 82 -0.28 -2.10 24.24
CA VAL A 82 0.73 -1.81 23.21
C VAL A 82 2.06 -2.45 23.61
N GLN A 83 2.65 -3.21 22.70
CA GLN A 83 3.95 -3.84 22.91
C GLN A 83 5.06 -2.79 23.11
N ALA A 84 6.04 -3.11 23.94
CA ALA A 84 7.08 -2.16 24.35
C ALA A 84 7.91 -1.60 23.18
N ASP A 85 8.15 -2.39 22.15
CA ASP A 85 8.89 -2.00 20.96
C ASP A 85 8.10 -1.08 20.00
N PHE A 86 6.77 -0.98 20.17
CA PHE A 86 5.94 0.02 19.51
C PHE A 86 5.74 1.31 20.32
N ALA A 87 6.14 1.33 21.59
CA ALA A 87 5.81 2.42 22.52
C ALA A 87 6.25 3.81 22.01
N ASP A 88 7.47 3.92 21.49
CA ASP A 88 8.02 5.19 20.99
C ASP A 88 7.32 5.67 19.71
N LEU A 89 6.97 4.76 18.81
CA LEU A 89 6.20 5.07 17.60
C LEU A 89 4.77 5.47 17.96
N TYR A 90 4.12 4.71 18.84
CA TYR A 90 2.76 4.99 19.30
C TYR A 90 2.65 6.32 20.05
N ALA A 91 3.68 6.69 20.84
CA ALA A 91 3.72 7.99 21.50
C ALA A 91 3.81 9.16 20.52
N GLN A 92 4.40 8.94 19.33
CA GLN A 92 4.49 9.96 18.28
C GLN A 92 3.23 10.02 17.39
N ASN A 93 2.59 8.87 17.17
CA ASN A 93 1.32 8.79 16.46
C ASN A 93 0.41 7.73 17.09
N PRO A 94 -0.61 8.13 17.87
CA PRO A 94 -1.55 7.19 18.49
C PRO A 94 -2.51 6.51 17.50
N HIS A 95 -2.47 6.89 16.22
CA HIS A 95 -3.19 6.18 15.16
C HIS A 95 -2.41 4.95 14.63
N LEU A 96 -1.16 4.72 15.10
CA LEU A 96 -0.42 3.51 14.76
C LEU A 96 -1.17 2.27 15.27
N VAL A 97 -1.40 1.30 14.37
CA VAL A 97 -2.13 0.06 14.70
C VAL A 97 -1.37 -1.21 14.33
N ALA A 98 -0.42 -1.14 13.38
CA ALA A 98 0.35 -2.29 12.95
C ALA A 98 1.64 -1.89 12.21
N TRP A 99 2.46 -2.90 11.92
CA TRP A 99 3.58 -2.85 10.99
C TRP A 99 3.39 -3.89 9.90
N LEU A 100 3.59 -3.50 8.64
CA LEU A 100 3.42 -4.34 7.45
C LEU A 100 4.76 -4.61 6.79
N GLU A 101 5.04 -5.87 6.45
CA GLU A 101 6.17 -6.27 5.61
C GLU A 101 5.68 -7.15 4.45
N ALA A 102 6.10 -6.83 3.22
CA ALA A 102 5.72 -7.59 2.03
C ALA A 102 6.73 -7.44 0.89
N GLY A 103 6.89 -8.50 0.08
CA GLY A 103 7.68 -8.50 -1.14
C GLY A 103 9.14 -8.10 -0.95
N GLY A 104 9.70 -8.24 0.25
CA GLY A 104 11.09 -7.90 0.59
C GLY A 104 11.46 -6.42 0.48
N THR A 105 10.51 -5.54 0.14
CA THR A 105 10.75 -4.09 -0.05
C THR A 105 9.76 -3.21 0.70
N ILE A 106 8.58 -3.72 1.02
CA ILE A 106 7.60 -3.03 1.85
C ILE A 106 7.94 -3.34 3.31
N SER A 107 8.21 -2.32 4.11
CA SER A 107 8.36 -2.36 5.58
C SER A 107 7.88 -1.01 6.09
N LEU A 108 6.57 -0.94 6.44
CA LEU A 108 5.85 0.32 6.64
C LEU A 108 4.95 0.29 7.88
N PRO A 109 4.84 1.42 8.60
CA PRO A 109 3.83 1.58 9.63
C PRO A 109 2.44 1.56 9.00
N VAL A 110 1.48 0.98 9.71
CA VAL A 110 0.06 1.02 9.38
C VAL A 110 -0.66 1.84 10.43
N VAL A 111 -1.40 2.84 9.99
CA VAL A 111 -2.21 3.70 10.84
C VAL A 111 -3.69 3.43 10.64
N GLN A 112 -4.55 3.85 11.58
CA GLN A 112 -6.00 3.82 11.41
C GLN A 112 -6.60 5.09 12.01
N TYR A 113 -7.38 5.81 11.20
CA TYR A 113 -8.13 6.99 11.64
C TYR A 113 -9.43 7.09 10.86
N ASP A 114 -9.36 7.58 9.62
CA ASP A 114 -10.44 7.55 8.64
C ASP A 114 -9.87 7.06 7.30
N ASN A 115 -10.69 7.04 6.25
CA ASN A 115 -10.25 6.59 4.93
C ASN A 115 -9.71 7.73 4.03
N GLU A 116 -9.53 8.95 4.57
CA GLU A 116 -9.17 10.15 3.79
C GLU A 116 -7.87 10.79 4.28
N PHE A 117 -7.70 11.02 5.59
CA PHE A 117 -6.61 11.80 6.16
C PHE A 117 -5.23 11.29 5.71
N TYR A 118 -4.98 10.00 5.84
CA TYR A 118 -3.70 9.41 5.49
C TYR A 118 -3.47 9.15 3.99
N LEU A 119 -4.39 9.58 3.13
CA LEU A 119 -4.15 9.63 1.69
C LEU A 119 -3.10 10.70 1.32
N ASP A 120 -2.99 11.78 2.08
CA ASP A 120 -2.09 12.90 1.78
C ASP A 120 -1.34 13.44 3.02
N HIS A 121 -1.20 12.61 4.07
CA HIS A 121 -0.44 12.93 5.28
C HIS A 121 0.55 11.81 5.61
N ASP A 122 1.78 12.19 5.98
CA ASP A 122 2.80 11.28 6.45
C ASP A 122 2.48 10.74 7.87
N PHE A 123 3.30 9.80 8.36
CA PHE A 123 3.15 9.20 9.68
C PHE A 123 3.06 10.25 10.82
N TYR A 124 3.68 11.40 10.68
CA TYR A 124 3.65 12.48 11.68
C TYR A 124 2.51 13.49 11.46
N GLY A 125 1.56 13.19 10.57
CA GLY A 125 0.41 14.04 10.26
C GLY A 125 0.77 15.29 9.46
N LYS A 126 1.92 15.31 8.77
CA LYS A 126 2.31 16.40 7.87
C LYS A 126 1.88 16.07 6.45
N SER A 127 1.46 17.10 5.70
CA SER A 127 1.05 16.92 4.30
C SER A 127 2.19 16.30 3.47
N ASP A 128 1.92 15.14 2.88
CA ASP A 128 2.76 14.41 1.92
C ASP A 128 1.88 13.62 0.95
N ALA A 129 2.00 13.87 -0.34
CA ALA A 129 1.21 13.21 -1.39
C ALA A 129 1.42 11.68 -1.49
N ALA A 130 2.40 11.12 -0.78
CA ALA A 130 2.55 9.66 -0.67
C ALA A 130 1.66 9.06 0.41
N GLY A 131 1.19 9.89 1.34
CA GLY A 131 0.39 9.43 2.46
C GLY A 131 1.11 8.45 3.38
N THR A 132 0.33 7.69 4.11
CA THR A 132 0.78 6.57 4.96
C THR A 132 -0.12 5.37 4.68
N VAL A 133 0.40 4.15 4.77
CA VAL A 133 -0.45 2.94 4.68
C VAL A 133 -1.44 2.94 5.84
N PHE A 134 -2.71 2.71 5.54
CA PHE A 134 -3.75 2.73 6.56
C PHE A 134 -4.69 1.53 6.48
N LEU A 135 -5.13 1.08 7.65
CA LEU A 135 -6.22 0.11 7.81
C LEU A 135 -7.55 0.83 7.55
N ASN A 136 -8.43 0.19 6.80
CA ASN A 136 -9.76 0.73 6.53
C ASN A 136 -10.47 1.10 7.84
N ALA A 137 -11.11 2.28 7.87
CA ALA A 137 -11.69 2.87 9.08
C ALA A 137 -12.76 1.99 9.75
N VAL A 138 -13.42 1.11 8.98
CA VAL A 138 -14.45 0.21 9.52
C VAL A 138 -13.89 -1.12 10.03
N ASN A 139 -12.61 -1.42 9.76
CA ASN A 139 -11.97 -2.62 10.29
C ASN A 139 -11.72 -2.53 11.79
N SER A 140 -11.83 -3.67 12.47
CA SER A 140 -11.39 -3.88 13.85
C SER A 140 -10.22 -4.87 13.91
N LEU A 141 -9.21 -4.55 14.75
CA LEU A 141 -8.14 -5.47 15.10
C LEU A 141 -8.42 -6.21 16.41
N TRP A 142 -9.43 -5.76 17.17
CA TRP A 142 -9.78 -6.38 18.46
C TRP A 142 -11.27 -6.25 18.78
N PRO A 143 -12.06 -7.34 18.72
CA PRO A 143 -11.66 -8.60 18.04
C PRO A 143 -11.31 -8.36 16.57
N GLN A 144 -10.39 -9.16 16.04
CA GLN A 144 -9.98 -9.02 14.65
C GLN A 144 -11.11 -9.43 13.71
N ASP A 145 -11.40 -8.56 12.74
CA ASP A 145 -12.30 -8.86 11.64
C ASP A 145 -11.80 -10.02 10.77
N GLN A 146 -12.72 -10.72 10.12
CA GLN A 146 -12.39 -11.85 9.27
C GLN A 146 -11.63 -11.43 7.99
N HIS A 147 -11.86 -10.20 7.51
CA HIS A 147 -11.14 -9.62 6.37
C HIS A 147 -10.63 -8.21 6.70
N LEU A 148 -9.32 -8.02 6.69
CA LEU A 148 -8.67 -6.73 6.87
C LEU A 148 -8.31 -6.10 5.53
N LEU A 149 -8.50 -4.78 5.40
CA LEU A 149 -8.18 -4.00 4.21
C LEU A 149 -7.12 -2.94 4.52
N LEU A 150 -5.93 -3.07 3.94
CA LEU A 150 -4.89 -2.04 3.99
C LEU A 150 -4.82 -1.29 2.68
N HIS A 151 -4.82 0.03 2.77
CA HIS A 151 -4.73 0.95 1.64
C HIS A 151 -3.40 1.67 1.61
N GLY A 152 -2.82 1.83 0.42
CA GLY A 152 -1.59 2.58 0.22
C GLY A 152 -1.42 3.03 -1.22
N HIS A 153 -0.70 4.13 -1.44
CA HIS A 153 -0.50 4.68 -2.78
C HIS A 153 0.47 3.85 -3.63
N ASN A 154 0.19 3.80 -4.95
CA ASN A 154 1.12 3.33 -5.97
C ASN A 154 1.97 4.51 -6.44
N MET A 155 3.10 4.73 -5.78
CA MET A 155 3.96 5.87 -6.06
C MET A 155 4.92 5.60 -7.22
N LYS A 156 5.13 6.62 -8.10
CA LYS A 156 6.03 6.51 -9.26
C LYS A 156 7.50 6.35 -8.89
N ASP A 157 7.90 6.77 -7.69
CA ASP A 157 9.25 6.62 -7.15
C ASP A 157 9.53 5.22 -6.58
N GLY A 158 8.54 4.32 -6.64
CA GLY A 158 8.65 2.96 -6.12
C GLY A 158 8.34 2.80 -4.64
N SER A 159 8.01 3.89 -3.93
CA SER A 159 7.65 3.86 -2.52
C SER A 159 6.21 3.40 -2.28
N MET A 160 5.83 3.26 -1.02
CA MET A 160 4.53 2.82 -0.53
C MET A 160 4.14 1.45 -1.13
N PHE A 161 2.98 1.33 -1.75
CA PHE A 161 2.48 0.08 -2.37
C PHE A 161 2.85 -0.10 -3.85
N ALA A 162 3.81 0.69 -4.36
CA ALA A 162 4.24 0.54 -5.76
C ALA A 162 4.76 -0.87 -6.08
N THR A 163 5.47 -1.50 -5.14
CA THR A 163 6.00 -2.87 -5.29
C THR A 163 4.89 -3.91 -5.46
N LEU A 164 3.65 -3.67 -5.00
CA LEU A 164 2.54 -4.59 -5.22
C LEU A 164 2.30 -4.87 -6.71
N THR A 165 2.64 -3.92 -7.60
CA THR A 165 2.52 -4.11 -9.05
C THR A 165 3.34 -5.29 -9.58
N ARG A 166 4.43 -5.66 -8.90
CA ARG A 166 5.27 -6.80 -9.25
C ARG A 166 4.61 -8.16 -9.00
N PHE A 167 3.59 -8.21 -8.13
CA PHE A 167 2.83 -9.45 -7.91
C PHE A 167 2.01 -9.89 -9.13
N ARG A 168 1.92 -9.08 -10.21
CA ARG A 168 1.44 -9.54 -11.52
C ARG A 168 2.42 -10.44 -12.26
N GLU A 169 3.65 -10.58 -11.77
CA GLU A 169 4.71 -11.43 -12.31
C GLU A 169 4.77 -12.74 -11.52
N GLN A 170 4.65 -13.88 -12.21
CA GLN A 170 4.60 -15.20 -11.58
C GLN A 170 5.86 -15.50 -10.76
N ASP A 171 7.03 -15.17 -11.31
CA ASP A 171 8.29 -15.44 -10.62
C ASP A 171 8.42 -14.60 -9.35
N TRP A 172 7.94 -13.35 -9.38
CA TRP A 172 7.92 -12.50 -8.20
C TRP A 172 6.97 -13.04 -7.11
N LEU A 173 5.77 -13.45 -7.52
CA LEU A 173 4.79 -14.08 -6.62
C LEU A 173 5.37 -15.32 -5.93
N ARG A 174 6.03 -16.20 -6.69
CA ARG A 174 6.64 -17.42 -6.15
C ARG A 174 7.79 -17.14 -5.19
N GLN A 175 8.58 -16.11 -5.46
CA GLN A 175 9.72 -15.71 -4.61
C GLN A 175 9.29 -14.96 -3.35
N ASN A 176 8.11 -14.32 -3.35
CA ASN A 176 7.64 -13.46 -2.28
C ASN A 176 6.19 -13.81 -1.86
N PRO A 177 5.88 -15.06 -1.56
CA PRO A 177 4.50 -15.51 -1.36
C PRO A 177 3.90 -15.09 -0.01
N ILE A 178 4.72 -14.53 0.90
CA ILE A 178 4.36 -14.25 2.29
C ILE A 178 4.30 -12.75 2.54
N VAL A 179 3.28 -12.34 3.26
CA VAL A 179 3.09 -11.01 3.83
C VAL A 179 3.06 -11.15 5.36
N TYR A 180 3.71 -10.25 6.06
CA TYR A 180 3.69 -10.20 7.51
C TYR A 180 2.96 -8.95 7.99
N LEU A 181 2.03 -9.14 8.92
CA LEU A 181 1.37 -8.05 9.62
C LEU A 181 1.57 -8.26 11.12
N ARG A 182 2.14 -7.28 11.80
CA ARG A 182 2.27 -7.27 13.24
C ARG A 182 1.44 -6.13 13.80
N THR A 183 0.36 -6.46 14.51
CA THR A 183 -0.39 -5.40 15.20
C THR A 183 0.42 -4.89 16.39
N ILE A 184 0.12 -3.69 16.88
CA ILE A 184 0.81 -3.12 18.03
C ILE A 184 0.56 -3.91 19.32
N TYR A 185 -0.31 -4.91 19.29
CA TYR A 185 -0.68 -5.78 20.41
C TYR A 185 0.02 -7.13 20.33
N ASP A 186 0.56 -7.52 19.18
CA ASP A 186 1.16 -8.82 18.97
C ASP A 186 2.65 -8.83 19.37
N GLU A 187 3.10 -9.90 19.99
CA GLU A 187 4.52 -10.10 20.29
C GLU A 187 5.33 -10.41 19.03
N GLN A 188 4.73 -11.15 18.11
CA GLN A 188 5.37 -11.59 16.87
C GLN A 188 4.52 -11.22 15.63
N PRO A 189 5.14 -11.02 14.47
CA PRO A 189 4.41 -10.83 13.22
C PRO A 189 3.59 -12.07 12.86
N THR A 190 2.37 -11.85 12.40
CA THR A 190 1.51 -12.87 11.81
C THR A 190 1.83 -13.01 10.33
N ALA A 191 2.07 -14.24 9.89
CA ALA A 191 2.33 -14.57 8.49
C ALA A 191 1.01 -14.82 7.74
N TYR A 192 0.92 -14.30 6.52
CA TYR A 192 -0.17 -14.50 5.58
C TYR A 192 0.39 -14.98 4.24
N VAL A 193 -0.21 -16.01 3.64
CA VAL A 193 0.16 -16.51 2.30
C VAL A 193 -0.72 -15.87 1.25
N ILE A 194 -0.17 -15.47 0.10
CA ILE A 194 -0.93 -14.86 -0.98
C ILE A 194 -1.94 -15.88 -1.54
N LEU A 195 -3.21 -15.48 -1.55
CA LEU A 195 -4.35 -16.24 -2.05
C LEU A 195 -4.79 -15.76 -3.44
N SER A 196 -4.76 -14.45 -3.68
CA SER A 196 -5.28 -13.86 -4.92
C SER A 196 -4.56 -12.56 -5.26
N VAL A 197 -4.35 -12.33 -6.55
CA VAL A 197 -3.84 -11.06 -7.10
C VAL A 197 -4.72 -10.69 -8.28
N PHE A 198 -5.36 -9.52 -8.23
CA PHE A 198 -6.26 -9.08 -9.30
C PHE A 198 -6.36 -7.57 -9.41
N ASP A 199 -6.79 -7.11 -10.57
CA ASP A 199 -7.17 -5.71 -10.82
C ASP A 199 -8.70 -5.61 -10.82
N ALA A 200 -9.25 -4.71 -10.02
CA ALA A 200 -10.68 -4.45 -9.93
C ALA A 200 -11.03 -3.00 -10.21
N SER A 201 -12.23 -2.74 -10.73
CA SER A 201 -12.87 -1.43 -10.65
C SER A 201 -13.59 -1.29 -9.31
N MET A 202 -13.54 -0.10 -8.73
CA MET A 202 -14.32 0.23 -7.52
C MET A 202 -15.69 0.84 -7.87
N ASP A 203 -15.96 1.08 -9.16
CA ASP A 203 -17.24 1.65 -9.62
C ASP A 203 -18.27 0.54 -9.79
N GLU A 204 -19.33 0.59 -8.99
CA GLU A 204 -20.42 -0.37 -9.04
C GLU A 204 -21.07 -0.40 -10.44
N GLY A 205 -21.21 -1.61 -10.99
CA GLY A 205 -21.74 -1.83 -12.34
C GLY A 205 -20.71 -1.65 -13.47
N ALA A 206 -19.47 -1.23 -13.19
CA ALA A 206 -18.41 -1.23 -14.19
C ALA A 206 -17.91 -2.65 -14.49
N ASN A 207 -17.33 -2.84 -15.68
CA ASN A 207 -16.65 -4.09 -15.97
C ASN A 207 -15.44 -4.27 -15.05
N GLY A 208 -15.36 -5.44 -14.41
CA GLY A 208 -14.32 -5.73 -13.42
C GLY A 208 -14.60 -5.19 -12.02
N TYR A 209 -15.84 -4.74 -11.74
CA TYR A 209 -16.23 -4.39 -10.37
C TYR A 209 -16.06 -5.59 -9.43
N PHE A 210 -15.48 -5.34 -8.26
CA PHE A 210 -15.38 -6.29 -7.16
C PHE A 210 -15.58 -5.58 -5.83
N ASP A 211 -16.56 -6.06 -5.03
CA ASP A 211 -16.82 -5.52 -3.70
C ASP A 211 -15.79 -6.05 -2.69
N LEU A 212 -14.76 -5.25 -2.45
CA LEU A 212 -13.75 -5.50 -1.41
C LEU A 212 -14.24 -5.14 0.00
N GLY A 213 -15.34 -4.42 0.12
CA GLY A 213 -15.83 -3.90 1.41
C GLY A 213 -16.46 -4.95 2.34
N ARG A 214 -16.51 -6.21 1.93
CA ARG A 214 -17.00 -7.33 2.76
C ARG A 214 -15.97 -7.70 3.82
N ILE A 215 -16.22 -7.36 5.07
CA ILE A 215 -15.29 -7.43 6.21
C ILE A 215 -15.56 -8.61 7.12
N ASN A 216 -16.84 -8.79 7.51
CA ASN A 216 -17.32 -9.89 8.31
C ASN A 216 -18.48 -10.59 7.59
N PHE A 217 -18.71 -11.85 7.89
CA PHE A 217 -19.68 -12.70 7.22
C PHE A 217 -20.62 -13.33 8.24
N ASP A 218 -21.93 -13.34 7.93
CA ASP A 218 -22.93 -13.89 8.84
C ASP A 218 -22.89 -15.42 8.91
N THR A 219 -22.37 -16.06 7.85
CA THR A 219 -22.26 -17.53 7.76
C THR A 219 -20.96 -17.96 7.09
N ASP A 220 -20.53 -19.18 7.41
CA ASP A 220 -19.36 -19.82 6.80
C ASP A 220 -19.47 -19.91 5.27
N GLU A 221 -20.68 -20.18 4.76
CA GLU A 221 -20.94 -20.27 3.33
C GLU A 221 -20.71 -18.93 2.62
N GLN A 222 -21.08 -17.80 3.26
CA GLN A 222 -20.84 -16.46 2.70
C GLN A 222 -19.34 -16.15 2.62
N PHE A 223 -18.59 -16.49 3.67
CA PHE A 223 -17.13 -16.31 3.67
C PHE A 223 -16.45 -17.17 2.62
N LEU A 224 -16.79 -18.46 2.56
CA LEU A 224 -16.20 -19.39 1.58
C LEU A 224 -16.56 -18.99 0.14
N ALA A 225 -17.79 -18.49 -0.10
CA ALA A 225 -18.17 -17.94 -1.41
C ALA A 225 -17.33 -16.72 -1.77
N PHE A 226 -17.11 -15.80 -0.82
CA PHE A 226 -16.23 -14.63 -1.04
C PHE A 226 -14.79 -15.04 -1.35
N ALA A 227 -14.24 -16.00 -0.60
CA ALA A 227 -12.91 -16.53 -0.84
C ALA A 227 -12.79 -17.19 -2.23
N GLN A 228 -13.85 -17.89 -2.67
CA GLN A 228 -13.88 -18.45 -4.03
C GLN A 228 -13.95 -17.35 -5.11
N GLU A 229 -14.78 -16.31 -4.92
CA GLU A 229 -14.82 -15.16 -5.83
C GLU A 229 -13.44 -14.49 -5.96
N LEU A 230 -12.69 -14.31 -4.85
CA LEU A 230 -11.31 -13.81 -4.87
C LEU A 230 -10.37 -14.67 -5.70
N LYS A 231 -10.50 -16.01 -5.57
CA LYS A 231 -9.71 -16.94 -6.38
C LYS A 231 -10.11 -16.90 -7.85
N ASP A 232 -11.39 -16.75 -8.16
CA ASP A 232 -11.90 -16.75 -9.54
C ASP A 232 -11.44 -15.52 -10.33
N VAL A 233 -11.35 -14.34 -9.68
CA VAL A 233 -10.87 -13.11 -10.33
C VAL A 233 -9.35 -13.00 -10.35
N SER A 234 -8.62 -13.91 -9.69
CA SER A 234 -7.16 -13.86 -9.58
C SER A 234 -6.48 -14.05 -10.94
N LEU A 235 -5.38 -13.33 -11.13
CA LEU A 235 -4.45 -13.50 -12.27
C LEU A 235 -3.72 -14.86 -12.22
N PHE A 236 -3.81 -15.57 -11.10
CA PHE A 236 -3.09 -16.82 -10.86
C PHE A 236 -3.99 -17.89 -10.28
N ASP A 237 -3.73 -19.13 -10.68
CA ASP A 237 -4.15 -20.30 -9.92
C ASP A 237 -3.11 -20.54 -8.84
N VAL A 238 -3.52 -20.34 -7.57
CA VAL A 238 -2.68 -20.58 -6.41
C VAL A 238 -3.19 -21.82 -5.65
N PRO A 239 -2.31 -22.72 -5.21
CA PRO A 239 -2.70 -23.97 -4.54
C PRO A 239 -3.00 -23.77 -3.04
N VAL A 240 -3.49 -22.59 -2.64
CA VAL A 240 -3.87 -22.26 -1.28
C VAL A 240 -5.35 -22.53 -1.10
N ASP A 241 -5.73 -23.36 -0.13
CA ASP A 241 -7.11 -23.59 0.27
C ASP A 241 -7.60 -22.54 1.26
N VAL A 242 -8.93 -22.46 1.48
CA VAL A 242 -9.55 -21.57 2.47
C VAL A 242 -10.57 -22.38 3.25
N GLN A 243 -10.59 -22.18 4.57
CA GLN A 243 -11.55 -22.75 5.53
C GLN A 243 -12.41 -21.63 6.14
N ALA A 244 -13.52 -22.00 6.74
CA ALA A 244 -14.50 -21.02 7.23
C ALA A 244 -14.00 -20.11 8.38
N ASP A 245 -13.06 -20.61 9.16
CA ASP A 245 -12.42 -19.91 10.29
C ASP A 245 -11.14 -19.14 9.90
N ASP A 246 -10.76 -19.13 8.62
CA ASP A 246 -9.62 -18.37 8.15
C ASP A 246 -9.86 -16.86 8.21
N HIS A 247 -8.77 -16.12 8.30
CA HIS A 247 -8.75 -14.66 8.22
C HIS A 247 -8.00 -14.20 6.96
N LEU A 248 -8.52 -13.16 6.34
CA LEU A 248 -7.95 -12.58 5.12
C LEU A 248 -7.36 -11.20 5.39
N LEU A 249 -6.34 -10.86 4.60
CA LEU A 249 -5.70 -9.55 4.55
C LEU A 249 -5.57 -9.13 3.10
N SER A 250 -6.17 -8.01 2.71
CA SER A 250 -6.02 -7.43 1.37
C SER A 250 -5.18 -6.15 1.41
N LEU A 251 -4.14 -6.11 0.57
CA LEU A 251 -3.34 -4.92 0.27
C LEU A 251 -3.88 -4.29 -1.00
N VAL A 252 -4.37 -3.05 -0.91
CA VAL A 252 -5.10 -2.36 -1.98
C VAL A 252 -4.37 -1.10 -2.40
N THR A 253 -4.06 -0.98 -3.70
CA THR A 253 -3.42 0.21 -4.27
C THR A 253 -4.04 0.63 -5.60
N CYS A 254 -3.80 1.87 -6.04
CA CYS A 254 -4.31 2.34 -7.32
C CYS A 254 -3.74 1.54 -8.49
N SER A 255 -4.63 1.21 -9.43
CA SER A 255 -4.32 0.56 -10.70
C SER A 255 -4.82 1.40 -11.87
N TYR A 256 -4.14 1.35 -13.00
CA TYR A 256 -4.52 2.07 -14.23
C TYR A 256 -5.18 1.14 -15.27
N PHE A 257 -5.50 -0.11 -14.90
CA PHE A 257 -6.15 -1.08 -15.79
C PHE A 257 -7.65 -0.83 -15.96
N HIS A 258 -8.29 -0.21 -14.97
CA HIS A 258 -9.70 0.17 -14.98
C HIS A 258 -9.83 1.63 -14.56
N ASP A 259 -10.93 2.27 -14.96
CA ASP A 259 -11.33 3.54 -14.35
C ASP A 259 -11.60 3.29 -12.87
N ASN A 260 -11.11 4.18 -12.00
CA ASN A 260 -11.09 3.99 -10.55
C ASN A 260 -10.52 2.61 -10.12
N GLY A 261 -9.50 2.13 -10.86
CA GLY A 261 -8.94 0.79 -10.71
C GLY A 261 -8.12 0.61 -9.44
N ARG A 262 -8.18 -0.60 -8.89
CA ARG A 262 -7.34 -1.03 -7.76
C ARG A 262 -6.66 -2.35 -8.11
N LEU A 263 -5.35 -2.42 -7.83
CA LEU A 263 -4.65 -3.68 -7.71
C LEU A 263 -4.80 -4.17 -6.28
N THR A 264 -5.23 -5.40 -6.14
CA THR A 264 -5.43 -6.05 -4.85
C THR A 264 -4.56 -7.30 -4.75
N VAL A 265 -3.87 -7.44 -3.63
CA VAL A 265 -3.15 -8.65 -3.23
C VAL A 265 -3.83 -9.14 -1.96
N THR A 266 -4.63 -10.19 -2.06
CA THR A 266 -5.31 -10.80 -0.92
C THR A 266 -4.53 -12.00 -0.43
N CYS A 267 -4.38 -12.10 0.89
CA CYS A 267 -3.62 -13.12 1.59
C CYS A 267 -4.50 -13.82 2.61
N ARG A 268 -4.23 -15.10 2.89
CA ARG A 268 -4.83 -15.88 3.97
C ARG A 268 -3.83 -16.00 5.12
N LYS A 269 -4.28 -15.76 6.35
CA LYS A 269 -3.49 -16.01 7.57
C LYS A 269 -3.03 -17.45 7.61
N LEU A 270 -1.77 -17.72 7.96
CA LEU A 270 -1.29 -19.07 8.21
C LEU A 270 -2.03 -19.65 9.41
N ARG A 271 -2.44 -20.90 9.30
CA ARG A 271 -3.10 -21.66 10.37
C ARG A 271 -2.08 -22.23 11.32
N ASP A 272 -2.52 -22.61 12.50
CA ASP A 272 -1.70 -23.36 13.44
C ASP A 272 -1.20 -24.66 12.80
N GLY A 273 0.11 -24.88 12.87
CA GLY A 273 0.78 -26.05 12.26
C GLY A 273 1.19 -25.87 10.79
N GLU A 274 0.82 -24.77 10.12
CA GLU A 274 1.42 -24.42 8.84
C GLU A 274 2.73 -23.65 9.06
N THR A 275 3.79 -24.03 8.35
CA THR A 275 5.05 -23.28 8.36
C THR A 275 5.19 -22.40 7.13
N VAL A 276 5.98 -21.33 7.25
CA VAL A 276 6.31 -20.45 6.12
C VAL A 276 7.02 -21.23 5.01
N GLU A 277 7.86 -22.19 5.37
CA GLU A 277 8.57 -23.06 4.45
C GLU A 277 7.62 -23.92 3.63
N ASP A 278 6.64 -24.57 4.28
CA ASP A 278 5.66 -25.43 3.61
C ASP A 278 4.81 -24.66 2.61
N VAL A 279 4.25 -23.52 3.02
CA VAL A 279 3.41 -22.71 2.13
C VAL A 279 4.24 -22.03 1.03
N THR A 280 5.51 -21.68 1.28
CA THR A 280 6.42 -21.18 0.25
C THR A 280 6.74 -22.25 -0.79
N ALA A 281 6.97 -23.49 -0.35
CA ALA A 281 7.15 -24.64 -1.25
C ALA A 281 5.87 -24.91 -2.06
N LEU A 282 4.70 -24.83 -1.43
CA LEU A 282 3.40 -24.96 -2.11
C LEU A 282 3.22 -23.88 -3.19
N MET A 283 3.58 -22.65 -2.91
CA MET A 283 3.43 -21.50 -3.83
C MET A 283 4.34 -21.59 -5.07
N GLN A 284 5.36 -22.47 -5.09
CA GLN A 284 6.11 -22.73 -6.33
C GLN A 284 5.23 -23.36 -7.44
N GLN A 285 4.07 -23.92 -7.07
CA GLN A 285 3.10 -24.48 -8.02
C GLN A 285 2.11 -23.43 -8.57
N ALA A 286 2.13 -22.20 -8.05
CA ALA A 286 1.26 -21.14 -8.56
C ALA A 286 1.50 -20.89 -10.07
N THR A 287 0.44 -20.79 -10.87
CA THR A 287 0.52 -20.61 -12.31
C THR A 287 -0.28 -19.39 -12.75
N LYS A 288 0.24 -18.63 -13.70
CA LYS A 288 -0.49 -17.49 -14.28
C LYS A 288 -1.61 -18.01 -15.19
N ARG A 289 -2.79 -17.40 -15.09
CA ARG A 289 -3.94 -17.65 -15.97
C ARG A 289 -3.81 -16.93 -17.31
#